data_86cb269e8b367f9e8092394e13117737
#
_entry.id   86cb269e8b367f9e8092394e13117737
#
_cell.length_a   1.000
_cell.length_b   1.000
_cell.length_c   1.000
_cell.angle_alpha   90.00
_cell.angle_beta   90.00
_cell.angle_gamma   90.00
#
_symmetry.space_group_name_H-M   'P 1'
#
loop_
_entity.id
_entity.type
_entity.pdbx_description
1 polymer ?
#
loop_
_entity_poly.entity_id
_entity_poly.type
_entity_poly.pdbx_seq_one_letter_code
_entity_poly.pdbx_strand_id
1 'polypeptide(L)'
;MRKVLLATTALVAVGGITAANAADISISGNYEWEYTQGDTGSTFSDDGHINLKAVNAADNGMTFTANSVISNNSGANASVTEGSWVTVEGDFGTVILGNIEGNSASSLMDGALGRNMDIEGQGGLGTQATHSGTADTAIFLDGGADIIYMSPSIGGFQIGLGADLTDSDAIASDGAMDMAVTYSMAGVNLFMSGTSGQAFDKSNYGIKTTLAGLTIAIGSMSESGTNAGVRSAAKSNDVGLQYTLPGGIKLAALSAKGTGRDGTTKIEASNFGASYSIVPGVKLNAESGVFTKNNVDANYTWIAVNMSF
;
A
#
# COMPACT_ATOMS: atom_id res chain seq x y z
N MET A 1 16.29 -24.11 -30.15
CA MET A 1 16.20 -24.47 -28.72
C MET A 1 17.14 -23.56 -27.96
N ARG A 2 16.64 -22.46 -27.42
CA ARG A 2 17.41 -21.55 -26.56
C ARG A 2 17.05 -21.89 -25.11
N LYS A 3 18.07 -22.34 -24.38
CA LYS A 3 17.94 -22.60 -22.93
C LYS A 3 17.79 -21.29 -22.22
N VAL A 4 16.63 -21.08 -21.56
CA VAL A 4 16.44 -20.02 -20.62
C VAL A 4 17.31 -20.37 -19.41
N LEU A 5 18.37 -19.58 -19.17
CA LEU A 5 19.12 -19.64 -17.92
C LEU A 5 18.21 -19.06 -16.82
N LEU A 6 17.68 -19.92 -15.98
CA LEU A 6 17.24 -19.52 -14.65
C LEU A 6 18.53 -19.19 -13.87
N ALA A 7 18.83 -17.90 -13.75
CA ALA A 7 19.89 -17.44 -12.86
C ALA A 7 19.37 -17.49 -11.43
N THR A 8 19.35 -18.67 -10.82
CA THR A 8 19.40 -18.78 -9.37
C THR A 8 20.81 -18.42 -8.97
N THR A 9 21.03 -17.18 -8.61
CA THR A 9 22.30 -16.75 -8.03
C THR A 9 22.39 -17.34 -6.62
N ALA A 10 22.90 -18.56 -6.51
CA ALA A 10 23.38 -19.06 -5.24
C ALA A 10 24.62 -18.23 -4.88
N LEU A 11 24.45 -17.26 -3.98
CA LEU A 11 25.57 -16.57 -3.38
C LEU A 11 26.31 -17.56 -2.49
N VAL A 12 27.49 -17.95 -2.93
CA VAL A 12 28.36 -18.89 -2.23
C VAL A 12 28.70 -18.30 -0.87
N ALA A 13 28.29 -18.95 0.18
CA ALA A 13 28.75 -18.69 1.53
C ALA A 13 30.28 -18.86 1.59
N VAL A 14 31.01 -17.78 1.80
CA VAL A 14 32.44 -17.83 2.13
C VAL A 14 32.58 -18.48 3.50
N GLY A 15 33.25 -19.61 3.52
CA GLY A 15 33.35 -20.51 4.63
C GLY A 15 33.99 -19.94 5.88
N GLY A 16 33.54 -20.46 6.99
CA GLY A 16 34.30 -20.53 8.23
C GLY A 16 33.79 -19.68 9.38
N ILE A 17 32.50 -19.81 9.74
CA ILE A 17 32.07 -19.52 11.12
C ILE A 17 31.15 -20.67 11.55
N THR A 18 31.49 -21.28 12.69
CA THR A 18 30.76 -22.36 13.33
C THR A 18 29.25 -22.09 13.37
N ALA A 19 28.48 -22.96 12.71
CA ALA A 19 27.02 -23.26 12.88
C ALA A 19 26.13 -22.19 13.56
N ALA A 20 26.15 -20.96 13.08
CA ALA A 20 24.94 -20.17 13.02
C ALA A 20 24.21 -20.63 11.76
N ASN A 21 22.94 -20.99 11.85
CA ASN A 21 22.16 -21.29 10.66
C ASN A 21 22.37 -20.17 9.65
N ALA A 22 22.93 -20.49 8.50
CA ALA A 22 23.18 -19.48 7.48
C ALA A 22 21.82 -18.88 7.10
N ALA A 23 21.73 -17.55 7.16
CA ALA A 23 20.51 -16.87 6.77
C ALA A 23 20.23 -17.18 5.28
N ASP A 24 18.98 -17.52 4.97
CA ASP A 24 18.55 -17.63 3.59
C ASP A 24 18.46 -16.23 2.99
N ILE A 25 19.28 -15.96 1.99
CA ILE A 25 19.31 -14.66 1.30
C ILE A 25 18.58 -14.81 -0.02
N SER A 26 17.60 -13.93 -0.25
CA SER A 26 16.89 -13.83 -1.53
C SER A 26 16.94 -12.40 -2.07
N ILE A 27 16.99 -12.33 -3.39
CA ILE A 27 16.89 -11.09 -4.17
C ILE A 27 15.67 -11.24 -5.05
N SER A 28 14.78 -10.26 -4.99
CA SER A 28 13.62 -10.17 -5.88
C SER A 28 13.47 -8.74 -6.33
N GLY A 29 12.64 -8.50 -7.30
CA GLY A 29 12.40 -7.13 -7.74
C GLY A 29 11.14 -7.01 -8.56
N ASN A 30 10.76 -5.79 -8.75
CA ASN A 30 9.71 -5.39 -9.67
C ASN A 30 10.20 -4.18 -10.48
N TYR A 31 9.68 -4.08 -11.67
CA TYR A 31 9.85 -2.93 -12.54
C TYR A 31 8.50 -2.63 -13.16
N GLU A 32 8.11 -1.39 -13.08
CA GLU A 32 6.89 -0.87 -13.70
C GLU A 32 7.28 0.18 -14.73
N TRP A 33 6.68 0.08 -15.89
CA TRP A 33 6.69 1.10 -16.91
C TRP A 33 5.26 1.53 -17.14
N GLU A 34 5.00 2.83 -17.10
CA GLU A 34 3.67 3.36 -17.20
C GLU A 34 3.55 4.54 -18.17
N TYR A 35 2.37 4.67 -18.73
CA TYR A 35 1.95 5.79 -19.54
C TYR A 35 0.60 6.29 -19.04
N THR A 36 0.54 7.57 -18.70
CA THR A 36 -0.70 8.24 -18.31
C THR A 36 -1.03 9.32 -19.32
N GLN A 37 -2.26 9.33 -19.80
CA GLN A 37 -2.85 10.37 -20.62
C GLN A 37 -3.94 11.07 -19.79
N GLY A 38 -3.79 12.37 -19.55
CA GLY A 38 -4.80 13.23 -18.92
C GLY A 38 -5.26 14.35 -19.85
N ASP A 39 -6.19 15.17 -19.36
CA ASP A 39 -6.72 16.33 -20.11
C ASP A 39 -5.65 17.41 -20.38
N THR A 40 -4.60 17.45 -19.58
CA THR A 40 -3.51 18.46 -19.67
C THR A 40 -2.28 17.96 -20.40
N GLY A 41 -2.23 16.70 -20.78
CA GLY A 41 -1.09 16.08 -21.46
C GLY A 41 -0.86 14.62 -21.09
N SER A 42 0.27 14.11 -21.49
CA SER A 42 0.68 12.73 -21.20
C SER A 42 2.03 12.69 -20.50
N THR A 43 2.22 11.67 -19.67
CA THR A 43 3.47 11.38 -18.98
C THR A 43 3.88 9.94 -19.19
N PHE A 44 5.19 9.71 -19.25
CA PHE A 44 5.80 8.41 -19.11
C PHE A 44 6.58 8.43 -17.80
N SER A 45 6.43 7.36 -17.03
CA SER A 45 7.23 7.11 -15.84
C SER A 45 7.68 5.67 -15.79
N ASP A 46 8.73 5.43 -15.06
CA ASP A 46 9.21 4.12 -14.72
C ASP A 46 9.56 4.10 -13.23
N ASP A 47 9.29 2.97 -12.61
CA ASP A 47 9.61 2.70 -11.22
C ASP A 47 10.17 1.30 -11.10
N GLY A 48 11.18 1.13 -10.27
CA GLY A 48 11.85 -0.16 -10.11
C GLY A 48 12.42 -0.34 -8.72
N HIS A 49 12.16 -1.52 -8.16
CA HIS A 49 12.61 -1.89 -6.82
C HIS A 49 13.39 -3.19 -6.86
N ILE A 50 14.50 -3.23 -6.10
CA ILE A 50 15.22 -4.46 -5.78
C ILE A 50 15.06 -4.69 -4.28
N ASN A 51 14.48 -5.81 -3.93
CA ASN A 51 14.28 -6.24 -2.55
C ASN A 51 15.37 -7.22 -2.16
N LEU A 52 16.12 -6.89 -1.13
CA LEU A 52 17.06 -7.77 -0.46
C LEU A 52 16.41 -8.31 0.81
N LYS A 53 16.35 -9.62 0.95
CA LYS A 53 15.75 -10.27 2.10
C LYS A 53 16.70 -11.32 2.66
N ALA A 54 16.99 -11.27 3.95
CA ALA A 54 17.73 -12.30 4.68
C ALA A 54 16.84 -12.87 5.79
N VAL A 55 16.65 -14.19 5.79
CA VAL A 55 15.78 -14.88 6.75
C VAL A 55 16.61 -15.80 7.63
N ASN A 56 16.39 -15.74 8.94
CA ASN A 56 16.96 -16.62 9.92
C ASN A 56 15.86 -17.20 10.81
N ALA A 57 15.70 -18.52 10.82
CA ALA A 57 14.80 -19.23 11.72
C ALA A 57 15.56 -19.68 12.96
N ALA A 58 15.05 -19.35 14.13
CA ALA A 58 15.60 -19.78 15.42
C ALA A 58 14.94 -21.08 15.89
N ASP A 59 15.66 -21.86 16.69
CA ASP A 59 15.19 -23.16 17.20
C ASP A 59 13.93 -23.08 18.09
N ASN A 60 13.62 -21.90 18.61
CA ASN A 60 12.43 -21.63 19.42
C ASN A 60 11.18 -21.27 18.59
N GLY A 61 11.23 -21.44 17.26
CA GLY A 61 10.12 -21.17 16.34
C GLY A 61 9.98 -19.70 15.93
N MET A 62 10.89 -18.83 16.37
CA MET A 62 10.91 -17.43 15.90
C MET A 62 11.62 -17.32 14.56
N THR A 63 11.11 -16.44 13.71
CA THR A 63 11.74 -16.09 12.43
C THR A 63 12.14 -14.62 12.46
N PHE A 64 13.37 -14.35 12.08
CA PHE A 64 13.91 -13.00 11.91
C PHE A 64 14.15 -12.73 10.43
N THR A 65 13.61 -11.66 9.92
CA THR A 65 13.78 -11.26 8.53
C THR A 65 14.31 -9.84 8.47
N ALA A 66 15.48 -9.67 7.87
CA ALA A 66 16.00 -8.35 7.52
C ALA A 66 15.62 -8.05 6.08
N ASN A 67 15.06 -6.87 5.84
CA ASN A 67 14.64 -6.40 4.52
C ASN A 67 15.33 -5.08 4.20
N SER A 68 15.65 -4.89 2.93
CA SER A 68 16.11 -3.60 2.40
C SER A 68 15.60 -3.45 0.98
N VAL A 69 15.05 -2.29 0.66
CA VAL A 69 14.53 -1.96 -0.66
C VAL A 69 15.41 -0.88 -1.29
N ILE A 70 15.90 -1.19 -2.49
CA ILE A 70 16.66 -0.27 -3.33
C ILE A 70 15.74 0.15 -4.46
N SER A 71 15.45 1.43 -4.58
CA SER A 71 14.61 2.00 -5.63
C SER A 71 15.43 2.60 -6.76
N ASN A 72 14.92 2.50 -7.97
CA ASN A 72 15.40 3.23 -9.14
C ASN A 72 14.36 4.29 -9.55
N ASN A 73 13.96 5.13 -8.61
CA ASN A 73 13.07 6.22 -8.95
C ASN A 73 13.86 7.32 -9.68
N SER A 74 13.47 7.64 -10.90
CA SER A 74 14.16 8.58 -11.78
C SER A 74 13.95 10.07 -11.44
N GLY A 75 13.34 10.38 -10.29
CA GLY A 75 13.12 11.75 -9.81
C GLY A 75 14.41 12.43 -9.35
N ALA A 76 14.47 13.75 -9.46
CA ALA A 76 15.64 14.57 -9.12
C ALA A 76 16.10 14.50 -7.64
N ASN A 77 15.35 13.81 -6.78
CA ASN A 77 15.65 13.54 -5.38
C ASN A 77 15.59 12.05 -5.04
N ALA A 78 15.86 11.19 -6.01
CA ALA A 78 15.80 9.75 -5.84
C ALA A 78 16.66 9.28 -4.67
N SER A 79 16.03 8.77 -3.62
CA SER A 79 16.71 8.00 -2.59
C SER A 79 17.07 6.65 -3.20
N VAL A 80 18.29 6.22 -3.06
CA VAL A 80 18.72 4.89 -3.52
C VAL A 80 18.17 3.79 -2.60
N THR A 81 17.69 4.15 -1.41
CA THR A 81 17.08 3.24 -0.43
C THR A 81 15.73 3.77 -0.01
N GLU A 82 14.68 2.99 -0.20
CA GLU A 82 13.32 3.34 0.20
C GLU A 82 13.00 2.91 1.63
N GLY A 83 13.64 1.88 2.13
CA GLY A 83 13.45 1.44 3.49
C GLY A 83 14.36 0.29 3.87
N SER A 84 14.56 0.14 5.18
CA SER A 84 15.24 -1.03 5.76
C SER A 84 14.60 -1.33 7.10
N TRP A 85 14.19 -2.58 7.30
CA TRP A 85 13.53 -2.99 8.53
C TRP A 85 13.82 -4.44 8.89
N VAL A 86 13.57 -4.78 10.14
CA VAL A 86 13.61 -6.14 10.65
C VAL A 86 12.22 -6.58 11.05
N THR A 87 11.80 -7.76 10.60
CA THR A 87 10.58 -8.42 11.02
C THR A 87 10.91 -9.57 11.96
N VAL A 88 10.22 -9.64 13.08
CA VAL A 88 10.30 -10.76 14.03
C VAL A 88 8.93 -11.40 14.13
N GLU A 89 8.85 -12.67 13.76
CA GLU A 89 7.59 -13.43 13.74
C GLU A 89 7.67 -14.60 14.72
N GLY A 90 6.55 -14.91 15.34
CA GLY A 90 6.40 -16.04 16.29
C GLY A 90 4.95 -16.25 16.69
N ASP A 91 4.72 -17.10 17.68
CA ASP A 91 3.37 -17.38 18.20
C ASP A 91 2.67 -16.13 18.78
N PHE A 92 3.47 -15.12 19.14
CA PHE A 92 2.98 -13.83 19.63
C PHE A 92 2.46 -12.91 18.51
N GLY A 93 2.68 -13.25 17.25
CA GLY A 93 2.41 -12.42 16.07
C GLY A 93 3.68 -11.89 15.40
N THR A 94 3.60 -10.70 14.86
CA THR A 94 4.66 -10.06 14.07
C THR A 94 5.03 -8.70 14.67
N VAL A 95 6.32 -8.47 14.87
CA VAL A 95 6.90 -7.15 15.21
C VAL A 95 7.78 -6.72 14.05
N ILE A 96 7.60 -5.48 13.58
CA ILE A 96 8.41 -4.88 12.53
C ILE A 96 9.09 -3.65 13.12
N LEU A 97 10.40 -3.52 12.91
CA LEU A 97 11.24 -2.47 13.47
C LEU A 97 12.06 -1.83 12.36
N GLY A 98 12.02 -0.53 12.25
CA GLY A 98 12.79 0.25 11.28
C GLY A 98 11.92 1.05 10.33
N ASN A 99 12.54 1.74 9.39
CA ASN A 99 11.83 2.56 8.39
C ASN A 99 11.17 1.65 7.35
N ILE A 100 9.86 1.52 7.49
CA ILE A 100 9.01 0.82 6.52
C ILE A 100 8.28 1.92 5.75
N GLU A 101 8.92 2.41 4.71
CA GLU A 101 8.44 3.55 3.93
C GLU A 101 6.91 3.51 3.71
N GLY A 102 6.24 4.58 4.17
CA GLY A 102 4.80 4.77 4.00
C GLY A 102 3.89 3.73 4.68
N ASN A 103 4.45 2.77 5.43
CA ASN A 103 3.66 1.70 6.06
C ASN A 103 3.39 1.98 7.53
N SER A 104 2.18 1.66 7.94
CA SER A 104 1.69 1.66 9.31
C SER A 104 0.91 0.36 9.56
N ALA A 105 0.51 0.10 10.80
CA ALA A 105 -0.37 -1.04 11.07
C ALA A 105 -1.69 -0.93 10.31
N SER A 106 -2.22 0.29 10.18
CA SER A 106 -3.43 0.55 9.40
C SER A 106 -3.25 0.21 7.93
N SER A 107 -2.16 0.62 7.28
CA SER A 107 -1.91 0.36 5.86
C SER A 107 -1.69 -1.12 5.56
N LEU A 108 -1.02 -1.84 6.45
CA LEU A 108 -0.80 -3.28 6.27
C LEU A 108 -2.08 -4.11 6.43
N MET A 109 -3.13 -3.57 7.06
CA MET A 109 -4.37 -4.27 7.38
C MET A 109 -5.59 -3.76 6.60
N ASP A 110 -5.50 -2.72 5.81
CA ASP A 110 -6.63 -1.98 5.22
C ASP A 110 -7.30 -2.64 4.00
N GLY A 111 -6.92 -3.85 3.68
CA GLY A 111 -7.40 -4.58 2.50
C GLY A 111 -8.92 -4.75 2.36
N ALA A 112 -9.73 -4.24 3.31
CA ALA A 112 -11.18 -4.24 3.23
C ALA A 112 -11.78 -2.91 2.73
N LEU A 113 -10.96 -1.92 2.40
CA LEU A 113 -11.44 -0.64 1.87
C LEU A 113 -11.73 -0.71 0.37
N GLY A 114 -12.81 -0.07 -0.07
CA GLY A 114 -13.20 -0.05 -1.48
C GLY A 114 -12.16 0.60 -2.38
N ARG A 115 -11.45 1.59 -1.86
CA ARG A 115 -10.36 2.28 -2.58
C ARG A 115 -9.21 1.38 -2.99
N ASN A 116 -9.04 0.23 -2.36
CA ASN A 116 -7.98 -0.72 -2.66
C ASN A 116 -8.41 -1.75 -3.71
N MET A 117 -9.51 -1.48 -4.43
CA MET A 117 -10.09 -2.39 -5.41
C MET A 117 -9.79 -2.02 -6.87
N ASP A 118 -9.15 -0.90 -7.15
CA ASP A 118 -8.74 -0.55 -8.51
C ASP A 118 -7.58 -1.39 -9.06
N ILE A 119 -7.16 -1.13 -10.27
CA ILE A 119 -6.08 -1.86 -10.94
C ILE A 119 -4.75 -1.18 -10.71
N GLU A 120 -4.71 0.13 -10.81
CA GLU A 120 -3.50 0.91 -10.67
C GLU A 120 -3.03 1.00 -9.21
N GLY A 121 -3.93 0.84 -8.25
CA GLY A 121 -3.64 1.09 -6.84
C GLY A 121 -3.66 2.59 -6.50
N GLN A 122 -4.03 3.42 -7.46
CA GLN A 122 -4.18 4.87 -7.30
C GLN A 122 -5.52 5.24 -6.66
N GLY A 123 -6.20 4.25 -6.17
CA GLY A 123 -7.57 4.15 -5.82
C GLY A 123 -8.18 5.24 -5.01
N GLY A 124 -9.07 5.93 -5.60
CA GLY A 124 -9.92 6.87 -4.93
C GLY A 124 -9.31 8.27 -4.79
N LEU A 125 -9.76 9.00 -3.80
CA LEU A 125 -9.54 10.43 -3.66
C LEU A 125 -8.10 10.83 -3.32
N GLY A 126 -7.22 9.88 -3.01
CA GLY A 126 -5.89 10.14 -2.45
C GLY A 126 -4.78 10.32 -3.47
N THR A 127 -4.86 9.68 -4.60
CA THR A 127 -3.73 9.56 -5.51
C THR A 127 -3.75 10.48 -6.71
N GLN A 128 -4.83 11.16 -6.95
CA GLN A 128 -4.84 12.25 -7.91
C GLN A 128 -4.13 13.52 -7.37
N ALA A 129 -3.06 13.32 -6.61
CA ALA A 129 -2.20 14.37 -6.09
C ALA A 129 -1.56 15.24 -7.19
N THR A 130 -1.45 14.74 -8.40
CA THR A 130 -1.04 15.52 -9.58
C THR A 130 -2.07 16.58 -9.98
N HIS A 131 -3.29 16.49 -9.47
CA HIS A 131 -4.31 17.53 -9.62
C HIS A 131 -4.36 18.44 -8.39
N SER A 132 -3.22 19.03 -8.06
CA SER A 132 -3.02 20.15 -7.15
C SER A 132 -3.98 20.27 -5.95
N GLY A 133 -3.54 19.79 -4.80
CA GLY A 133 -4.03 20.26 -3.50
C GLY A 133 -5.14 19.43 -2.86
N THR A 134 -5.32 18.18 -3.24
CA THR A 134 -6.24 17.25 -2.59
C THR A 134 -5.55 15.97 -2.09
N ALA A 135 -4.23 15.98 -2.05
CA ALA A 135 -3.38 14.90 -1.52
C ALA A 135 -3.67 14.50 -0.06
N ASP A 136 -4.69 15.06 0.52
CA ASP A 136 -4.93 15.04 1.93
C ASP A 136 -5.89 13.95 2.39
N THR A 137 -6.10 12.95 1.56
CA THR A 137 -6.83 11.75 1.95
C THR A 137 -5.90 10.58 2.31
N ALA A 138 -4.59 10.82 2.33
CA ALA A 138 -3.64 9.83 2.84
C ALA A 138 -4.02 9.46 4.28
N ILE A 139 -4.32 8.18 4.48
CA ILE A 139 -4.93 7.65 5.69
C ILE A 139 -3.87 7.19 6.67
N PHE A 140 -2.62 7.19 6.23
CA PHE A 140 -1.51 6.56 6.92
C PHE A 140 -0.71 7.58 7.72
N LEU A 141 0.12 7.10 8.60
CA LEU A 141 1.15 7.91 9.23
C LEU A 141 2.00 8.53 8.11
N ASP A 142 2.06 9.87 8.04
CA ASP A 142 2.99 10.55 7.16
C ASP A 142 4.41 10.20 7.63
N GLY A 143 5.23 9.57 6.78
CA GLY A 143 6.58 9.12 7.14
C GLY A 143 6.69 7.65 7.56
N GLY A 144 5.58 6.94 7.77
CA GLY A 144 5.57 5.54 8.20
C GLY A 144 5.71 5.36 9.71
N ALA A 145 5.70 4.11 10.15
CA ALA A 145 5.92 3.75 11.54
C ALA A 145 7.31 3.14 11.74
N ASP A 146 7.97 3.48 12.84
CA ASP A 146 9.24 2.88 13.24
C ASP A 146 9.07 1.52 13.91
N ILE A 147 7.92 1.33 14.55
CA ILE A 147 7.54 0.08 15.20
C ILE A 147 6.12 -0.28 14.80
N ILE A 148 5.93 -1.50 14.30
CA ILE A 148 4.61 -2.07 14.05
C ILE A 148 4.51 -3.41 14.76
N TYR A 149 3.39 -3.64 15.45
CA TYR A 149 3.01 -4.93 15.98
C TYR A 149 1.72 -5.40 15.35
N MET A 150 1.67 -6.64 14.88
CA MET A 150 0.45 -7.31 14.43
C MET A 150 0.23 -8.58 15.25
N SER A 151 -0.92 -8.70 15.90
CA SER A 151 -1.27 -9.90 16.67
C SER A 151 -1.46 -11.10 15.75
N PRO A 152 -1.37 -12.33 16.27
CA PRO A 152 -1.94 -13.48 15.60
C PRO A 152 -3.45 -13.26 15.35
N SER A 153 -3.99 -13.96 14.35
CA SER A 153 -5.43 -14.00 14.15
C SER A 153 -6.06 -14.97 15.17
N ILE A 154 -6.92 -14.45 16.04
CA ILE A 154 -7.59 -15.23 17.09
C ILE A 154 -9.10 -15.17 16.84
N GLY A 155 -9.69 -16.29 16.44
CA GLY A 155 -11.12 -16.35 16.12
C GLY A 155 -11.54 -15.43 14.98
N GLY A 156 -10.61 -15.14 14.04
CA GLY A 156 -10.81 -14.21 12.94
C GLY A 156 -10.47 -12.75 13.26
N PHE A 157 -10.20 -12.39 14.51
CA PHE A 157 -9.73 -11.05 14.90
C PHE A 157 -8.22 -10.96 14.79
N GLN A 158 -7.75 -9.81 14.29
CA GLN A 158 -6.35 -9.41 14.32
C GLN A 158 -6.27 -7.93 14.70
N ILE A 159 -5.28 -7.57 15.49
CA ILE A 159 -5.01 -6.19 15.95
C ILE A 159 -3.62 -5.80 15.44
N GLY A 160 -3.52 -4.59 14.90
CA GLY A 160 -2.28 -3.93 14.56
C GLY A 160 -2.09 -2.66 15.37
N LEU A 161 -0.86 -2.40 15.78
CA LEU A 161 -0.44 -1.17 16.47
C LEU A 161 0.82 -0.65 15.79
N GLY A 162 0.87 0.63 15.50
CA GLY A 162 2.03 1.30 14.94
C GLY A 162 2.40 2.53 15.76
N ALA A 163 3.67 2.88 15.76
CA ALA A 163 4.18 4.09 16.37
C ALA A 163 5.31 4.68 15.52
N ASP A 164 5.26 5.98 15.32
CA ASP A 164 6.34 6.81 14.80
C ASP A 164 7.06 7.43 16.01
N LEU A 165 8.35 7.15 16.15
CA LEU A 165 9.16 7.56 17.29
C LEU A 165 10.21 8.60 16.92
N THR A 166 10.37 8.90 15.64
CA THR A 166 11.44 9.77 15.15
C THR A 166 10.89 11.11 14.68
N ASP A 167 11.59 12.19 15.10
CA ASP A 167 11.37 13.57 14.66
C ASP A 167 12.18 13.85 13.36
N SER A 168 12.03 13.02 12.34
CA SER A 168 12.82 13.18 11.12
C SER A 168 12.16 14.03 10.04
N ASP A 169 10.85 14.27 10.15
CA ASP A 169 10.07 14.91 9.11
C ASP A 169 9.56 16.30 9.54
N ALA A 170 9.56 17.24 8.60
CA ALA A 170 9.05 18.60 8.80
C ALA A 170 7.55 18.68 9.11
N ILE A 171 6.91 17.54 9.25
CA ILE A 171 5.49 17.37 9.59
C ILE A 171 5.46 16.84 11.03
N ALA A 172 4.80 17.56 11.92
CA ALA A 172 4.73 17.25 13.35
C ALA A 172 4.03 15.89 13.60
N SER A 173 4.76 14.81 13.40
CA SER A 173 4.29 13.42 13.63
C SER A 173 4.92 12.76 14.86
N ASP A 174 5.76 13.49 15.60
CA ASP A 174 6.42 12.97 16.81
C ASP A 174 5.45 12.29 17.76
N GLY A 175 5.68 11.01 18.01
CA GLY A 175 4.84 10.24 18.89
C GLY A 175 3.46 9.89 18.32
N ALA A 176 3.29 9.99 17.01
CA ALA A 176 2.08 9.54 16.36
C ALA A 176 1.89 8.03 16.53
N MET A 177 0.66 7.63 16.77
CA MET A 177 0.27 6.23 16.94
C MET A 177 -0.86 5.87 16.01
N ASP A 178 -0.83 4.67 15.48
CA ASP A 178 -1.95 4.10 14.76
C ASP A 178 -2.38 2.75 15.33
N MET A 179 -3.66 2.45 15.17
CA MET A 179 -4.25 1.19 15.55
C MET A 179 -5.17 0.70 14.45
N ALA A 180 -5.10 -0.58 14.15
CA ALA A 180 -6.01 -1.24 13.22
C ALA A 180 -6.58 -2.51 13.83
N VAL A 181 -7.81 -2.83 13.45
CA VAL A 181 -8.48 -4.09 13.80
C VAL A 181 -9.11 -4.66 12.55
N THR A 182 -8.87 -5.93 12.29
CA THR A 182 -9.61 -6.68 11.28
C THR A 182 -10.38 -7.82 11.91
N TYR A 183 -11.50 -8.16 11.29
CA TYR A 183 -12.26 -9.35 11.62
C TYR A 183 -12.69 -10.06 10.34
N SER A 184 -12.30 -11.33 10.23
CA SER A 184 -12.57 -12.17 9.06
C SER A 184 -13.40 -13.38 9.47
N MET A 185 -14.62 -13.49 8.92
CA MET A 185 -15.51 -14.63 9.17
C MET A 185 -16.38 -14.92 7.95
N ALA A 186 -16.49 -16.17 7.57
CA ALA A 186 -17.40 -16.65 6.53
C ALA A 186 -17.33 -15.87 5.20
N GLY A 187 -16.12 -15.46 4.81
CA GLY A 187 -15.91 -14.70 3.56
C GLY A 187 -16.21 -13.19 3.66
N VAL A 188 -16.53 -12.69 4.85
CA VAL A 188 -16.66 -11.27 5.14
C VAL A 188 -15.43 -10.81 5.91
N ASN A 189 -14.82 -9.70 5.49
CA ASN A 189 -13.73 -9.04 6.18
C ASN A 189 -14.21 -7.65 6.60
N LEU A 190 -14.07 -7.34 7.89
CA LEU A 190 -14.29 -6.03 8.46
C LEU A 190 -12.94 -5.40 8.81
N PHE A 191 -12.85 -4.10 8.65
CA PHE A 191 -11.67 -3.32 8.99
C PHE A 191 -12.08 -2.03 9.69
N MET A 192 -11.33 -1.66 10.71
CA MET A 192 -11.35 -0.32 11.26
C MET A 192 -9.95 0.10 11.70
N SER A 193 -9.64 1.37 11.54
CA SER A 193 -8.39 1.94 12.05
C SER A 193 -8.56 3.38 12.50
N GLY A 194 -7.59 3.84 13.29
CA GLY A 194 -7.46 5.22 13.70
C GLY A 194 -6.01 5.59 13.92
N THR A 195 -5.67 6.84 13.63
CA THR A 195 -4.39 7.45 13.94
C THR A 195 -4.58 8.62 14.87
N SER A 196 -3.64 8.84 15.80
CA SER A 196 -3.64 9.95 16.73
C SER A 196 -2.22 10.45 16.98
N GLY A 197 -2.10 11.68 17.44
CA GLY A 197 -0.79 12.31 17.71
C GLY A 197 -0.15 12.94 16.47
N GLN A 198 -0.77 12.81 15.31
CA GLN A 198 -0.39 13.56 14.10
C GLN A 198 -1.05 14.96 14.10
N ALA A 199 -0.69 15.75 13.09
CA ALA A 199 -1.35 17.00 12.79
C ALA A 199 -2.88 16.86 12.73
N PHE A 200 -3.37 15.71 12.27
CA PHE A 200 -4.78 15.38 12.18
C PHE A 200 -5.05 13.94 12.60
N ASP A 201 -6.10 13.74 13.38
CA ASP A 201 -6.62 12.42 13.73
C ASP A 201 -7.40 11.86 12.54
N LYS A 202 -7.15 10.59 12.19
CA LYS A 202 -7.80 9.90 11.07
C LYS A 202 -8.53 8.65 11.58
N SER A 203 -9.62 8.30 10.92
CA SER A 203 -10.32 7.04 11.16
C SER A 203 -10.87 6.45 9.88
N ASN A 204 -10.82 5.11 9.77
CA ASN A 204 -11.27 4.34 8.62
C ASN A 204 -12.12 3.17 9.04
N TYR A 205 -13.07 2.84 8.18
CA TYR A 205 -13.92 1.65 8.32
C TYR A 205 -14.06 1.00 6.96
N GLY A 206 -14.04 -0.32 6.91
CA GLY A 206 -14.22 -1.06 5.66
C GLY A 206 -14.91 -2.39 5.86
N ILE A 207 -15.61 -2.81 4.83
CA ILE A 207 -16.18 -4.15 4.72
C ILE A 207 -15.89 -4.68 3.32
N LYS A 208 -15.40 -5.90 3.25
CA LYS A 208 -15.15 -6.63 2.00
C LYS A 208 -15.75 -8.02 2.06
N THR A 209 -16.37 -8.42 0.96
CA THR A 209 -16.87 -9.79 0.80
C THR A 209 -16.71 -10.24 -0.65
N THR A 210 -16.66 -11.57 -0.84
CA THR A 210 -16.65 -12.16 -2.17
C THR A 210 -17.85 -13.09 -2.31
N LEU A 211 -18.69 -12.81 -3.31
CA LEU A 211 -19.87 -13.59 -3.64
C LEU A 211 -19.81 -14.01 -5.10
N ALA A 212 -19.85 -15.31 -5.36
CA ALA A 212 -19.81 -15.88 -6.71
C ALA A 212 -18.65 -15.34 -7.59
N GLY A 213 -17.48 -15.12 -6.97
CA GLY A 213 -16.29 -14.59 -7.65
C GLY A 213 -16.24 -13.06 -7.78
N LEU A 214 -17.32 -12.36 -7.50
CA LEU A 214 -17.33 -10.90 -7.41
C LEU A 214 -16.92 -10.47 -6.00
N THR A 215 -15.83 -9.74 -5.89
CA THR A 215 -15.41 -9.08 -4.66
C THR A 215 -15.98 -7.67 -4.62
N ILE A 216 -16.58 -7.33 -3.49
CA ILE A 216 -17.15 -6.01 -3.20
C ILE A 216 -16.49 -5.51 -1.93
N ALA A 217 -16.00 -4.27 -1.94
CA ALA A 217 -15.53 -3.59 -0.75
C ALA A 217 -16.16 -2.19 -0.65
N ILE A 218 -16.47 -1.79 0.58
CA ILE A 218 -17.03 -0.49 0.89
C ILE A 218 -16.21 0.10 2.02
N GLY A 219 -15.77 1.33 1.85
CA GLY A 219 -14.96 2.05 2.82
C GLY A 219 -15.54 3.40 3.19
N SER A 220 -15.13 3.87 4.35
CA SER A 220 -15.39 5.23 4.82
C SER A 220 -14.17 5.74 5.58
N MET A 221 -13.85 7.00 5.38
CA MET A 221 -12.75 7.69 6.06
C MET A 221 -13.23 9.04 6.61
N SER A 222 -12.63 9.45 7.73
CA SER A 222 -12.72 10.82 8.21
C SER A 222 -11.39 11.28 8.79
N GLU A 223 -11.10 12.56 8.61
CA GLU A 223 -9.96 13.25 9.21
C GLU A 223 -10.48 14.48 9.97
N SER A 224 -9.94 14.73 11.15
CA SER A 224 -10.31 15.87 11.99
C SER A 224 -9.09 16.38 12.74
N GLY A 225 -9.13 17.66 13.13
CA GLY A 225 -8.06 18.28 13.90
C GLY A 225 -7.72 19.69 13.40
N THR A 226 -6.65 20.26 13.95
CA THR A 226 -6.14 21.57 13.55
C THR A 226 -4.62 21.55 13.63
N ASN A 227 -3.96 21.84 12.54
CA ASN A 227 -2.51 21.99 12.48
C ASN A 227 -2.13 23.33 11.89
N ALA A 228 -1.22 24.07 12.55
CA ALA A 228 -0.76 25.40 12.15
C ALA A 228 -1.90 26.37 11.76
N GLY A 229 -3.04 26.27 12.45
CA GLY A 229 -4.23 27.09 12.17
C GLY A 229 -5.13 26.59 11.04
N VAL A 230 -4.74 25.53 10.35
CA VAL A 230 -5.59 24.85 9.34
C VAL A 230 -6.40 23.77 10.01
N ARG A 231 -7.72 23.87 9.92
CA ARG A 231 -8.64 22.85 10.42
C ARG A 231 -8.92 21.82 9.34
N SER A 232 -8.85 20.52 9.67
CA SER A 232 -9.33 19.46 8.80
C SER A 232 -10.72 18.98 9.19
N ALA A 233 -11.54 18.75 8.17
CA ALA A 233 -12.85 18.12 8.26
C ALA A 233 -13.09 17.19 7.04
N ALA A 234 -12.04 16.59 6.52
CA ALA A 234 -12.11 15.71 5.35
C ALA A 234 -12.92 14.45 5.66
N LYS A 235 -13.68 14.00 4.67
CA LYS A 235 -14.46 12.77 4.73
C LYS A 235 -14.51 12.14 3.35
N SER A 236 -14.49 10.81 3.29
CA SER A 236 -14.77 10.08 2.05
C SER A 236 -15.53 8.80 2.30
N ASN A 237 -16.26 8.36 1.28
CA ASN A 237 -16.83 7.04 1.20
C ASN A 237 -16.46 6.47 -0.17
N ASP A 238 -16.14 5.18 -0.20
CA ASP A 238 -15.73 4.49 -1.40
C ASP A 238 -16.42 3.14 -1.53
N VAL A 239 -16.61 2.71 -2.76
CA VAL A 239 -17.06 1.37 -3.12
C VAL A 239 -16.20 0.85 -4.27
N GLY A 240 -15.66 -0.33 -4.11
CA GLY A 240 -14.84 -1.00 -5.11
C GLY A 240 -15.39 -2.38 -5.45
N LEU A 241 -15.18 -2.78 -6.68
CA LEU A 241 -15.61 -4.04 -7.25
C LEU A 241 -14.45 -4.69 -7.98
N GLN A 242 -14.26 -6.00 -7.80
CA GLN A 242 -13.30 -6.78 -8.59
C GLN A 242 -13.91 -8.11 -9.01
N TYR A 243 -13.64 -8.51 -10.23
CA TYR A 243 -14.04 -9.79 -10.77
C TYR A 243 -12.97 -10.36 -11.70
N THR A 244 -12.66 -11.63 -11.56
CA THR A 244 -11.73 -12.30 -12.48
C THR A 244 -12.50 -13.16 -13.46
N LEU A 245 -12.38 -12.83 -14.75
CA LEU A 245 -13.01 -13.57 -15.83
C LEU A 245 -12.35 -14.96 -16.00
N PRO A 246 -13.09 -15.93 -16.55
CA PRO A 246 -12.46 -17.14 -17.10
C PRO A 246 -11.38 -16.73 -18.10
N GLY A 247 -10.15 -17.22 -17.95
CA GLY A 247 -9.00 -16.80 -18.73
C GLY A 247 -8.06 -15.82 -18.03
N GLY A 248 -8.39 -15.43 -16.78
CA GLY A 248 -7.44 -14.74 -15.89
C GLY A 248 -7.41 -13.22 -16.04
N ILE A 249 -8.30 -12.62 -16.82
CA ILE A 249 -8.44 -11.16 -16.86
C ILE A 249 -9.16 -10.70 -15.58
N LYS A 250 -8.48 -9.89 -14.77
CA LYS A 250 -9.06 -9.23 -13.61
C LYS A 250 -9.67 -7.89 -14.06
N LEU A 251 -10.92 -7.68 -13.74
CA LEU A 251 -11.63 -6.42 -13.92
C LEU A 251 -11.79 -5.74 -12.56
N ALA A 252 -11.71 -4.43 -12.54
CA ALA A 252 -11.92 -3.64 -11.33
C ALA A 252 -12.70 -2.36 -11.66
N ALA A 253 -13.45 -1.88 -10.69
CA ALA A 253 -14.13 -0.60 -10.75
C ALA A 253 -14.16 0.01 -9.35
N LEU A 254 -14.00 1.33 -9.27
CA LEU A 254 -14.03 2.09 -8.04
C LEU A 254 -14.91 3.33 -8.20
N SER A 255 -15.63 3.67 -7.16
CA SER A 255 -16.27 4.99 -7.03
C SER A 255 -16.04 5.50 -5.62
N ALA A 256 -15.59 6.75 -5.49
CA ALA A 256 -15.34 7.41 -4.22
C ALA A 256 -15.91 8.83 -4.24
N LYS A 257 -16.41 9.28 -3.08
CA LYS A 257 -16.96 10.62 -2.88
C LYS A 257 -16.56 11.17 -1.53
N GLY A 258 -16.24 12.46 -1.47
CA GLY A 258 -15.83 13.06 -0.23
C GLY A 258 -15.79 14.57 -0.22
N THR A 259 -15.20 15.09 0.84
CA THR A 259 -14.86 16.51 1.00
C THR A 259 -13.40 16.65 1.38
N GLY A 260 -12.75 17.69 0.88
CA GLY A 260 -11.39 18.04 1.27
C GLY A 260 -11.29 18.53 2.72
N ARG A 261 -10.07 18.82 3.18
CA ARG A 261 -9.77 19.30 4.55
C ARG A 261 -10.57 20.54 4.95
N ASP A 262 -10.89 21.42 4.01
CA ASP A 262 -11.72 22.59 4.24
C ASP A 262 -13.20 22.26 4.57
N GLY A 263 -13.59 20.98 4.48
CA GLY A 263 -14.95 20.51 4.71
C GLY A 263 -15.98 20.95 3.66
N THR A 264 -15.55 21.68 2.63
CA THR A 264 -16.44 22.30 1.62
C THR A 264 -16.10 21.88 0.20
N THR A 265 -14.83 21.67 -0.14
CA THR A 265 -14.39 21.18 -1.44
C THR A 265 -14.96 19.79 -1.70
N LYS A 266 -15.84 19.65 -2.66
CA LYS A 266 -16.39 18.36 -3.08
C LYS A 266 -15.40 17.64 -3.97
N ILE A 267 -15.21 16.37 -3.70
CA ILE A 267 -14.29 15.49 -4.42
C ILE A 267 -15.01 14.21 -4.76
N GLU A 268 -14.94 13.81 -6.03
CA GLU A 268 -15.47 12.53 -6.51
C GLU A 268 -14.42 11.88 -7.42
N ALA A 269 -14.32 10.56 -7.38
CA ALA A 269 -13.51 9.78 -8.29
C ALA A 269 -14.28 8.56 -8.75
N SER A 270 -14.10 8.15 -10.00
CA SER A 270 -14.57 6.87 -10.49
C SER A 270 -13.61 6.35 -11.55
N ASN A 271 -13.33 5.06 -11.50
CA ASN A 271 -12.48 4.42 -12.48
C ASN A 271 -12.98 3.01 -12.82
N PHE A 272 -12.48 2.50 -13.93
CA PHE A 272 -12.64 1.14 -14.37
C PHE A 272 -11.34 0.68 -15.03
N GLY A 273 -10.89 -0.52 -14.69
CA GLY A 273 -9.63 -1.05 -15.18
C GLY A 273 -9.65 -2.56 -15.42
N ALA A 274 -8.60 -3.02 -16.07
CA ALA A 274 -8.36 -4.43 -16.33
C ALA A 274 -6.87 -4.76 -16.16
N SER A 275 -6.59 -5.96 -15.64
CA SER A 275 -5.25 -6.50 -15.50
C SER A 275 -5.19 -7.90 -16.10
N TYR A 276 -4.12 -8.20 -16.84
CA TYR A 276 -3.90 -9.49 -17.48
C TYR A 276 -2.44 -9.93 -17.33
N SER A 277 -2.24 -11.15 -16.86
CA SER A 277 -0.91 -11.76 -16.81
C SER A 277 -0.56 -12.34 -18.19
N ILE A 278 0.39 -11.72 -18.89
CA ILE A 278 0.86 -12.16 -20.21
C ILE A 278 1.65 -13.47 -20.09
N VAL A 279 2.55 -13.47 -19.11
CA VAL A 279 3.36 -14.64 -18.70
C VAL A 279 3.62 -14.53 -17.20
N PRO A 280 4.08 -15.60 -16.52
CA PRO A 280 4.49 -15.48 -15.12
C PRO A 280 5.49 -14.34 -14.93
N GLY A 281 5.22 -13.47 -13.96
CA GLY A 281 6.04 -12.29 -13.66
C GLY A 281 5.79 -11.07 -14.57
N VAL A 282 4.93 -11.14 -15.60
CA VAL A 282 4.64 -9.98 -16.47
C VAL A 282 3.14 -9.75 -16.56
N LYS A 283 2.71 -8.55 -16.19
CA LYS A 283 1.31 -8.10 -16.24
C LYS A 283 1.16 -6.88 -17.14
N LEU A 284 0.08 -6.85 -17.88
CA LEU A 284 -0.41 -5.65 -18.56
C LEU A 284 -1.62 -5.14 -17.79
N ASN A 285 -1.59 -3.88 -17.44
CA ASN A 285 -2.64 -3.19 -16.71
C ASN A 285 -3.15 -2.01 -17.56
N ALA A 286 -4.44 -1.72 -17.46
CA ALA A 286 -5.03 -0.55 -18.07
C ALA A 286 -6.18 -0.06 -17.18
N GLU A 287 -6.27 1.24 -17.00
CA GLU A 287 -7.35 1.88 -16.24
C GLU A 287 -7.76 3.20 -16.90
N SER A 288 -9.01 3.57 -16.77
CA SER A 288 -9.51 4.88 -17.16
C SER A 288 -10.47 5.38 -16.10
N GLY A 289 -10.41 6.67 -15.83
CA GLY A 289 -11.23 7.26 -14.78
C GLY A 289 -11.45 8.74 -14.94
N VAL A 290 -12.28 9.26 -14.06
CA VAL A 290 -12.55 10.68 -13.91
C VAL A 290 -12.39 11.05 -12.44
N PHE A 291 -11.73 12.17 -12.22
CA PHE A 291 -11.64 12.85 -10.95
C PHE A 291 -12.36 14.18 -11.04
N THR A 292 -13.28 14.45 -10.12
CA THR A 292 -14.09 15.67 -10.10
C THR A 292 -13.79 16.45 -8.83
N LYS A 293 -13.40 17.71 -8.97
CA LYS A 293 -13.21 18.66 -7.86
C LYS A 293 -14.09 19.88 -8.07
N ASN A 294 -15.03 20.11 -7.15
CA ASN A 294 -15.99 21.22 -7.22
C ASN A 294 -16.72 21.30 -8.59
N ASN A 295 -17.15 20.15 -9.12
CA ASN A 295 -17.80 19.97 -10.43
C ASN A 295 -16.90 20.29 -11.66
N VAL A 296 -15.59 20.26 -11.49
CA VAL A 296 -14.63 20.31 -12.60
C VAL A 296 -14.03 18.92 -12.74
N ASP A 297 -14.22 18.33 -13.91
CA ASP A 297 -13.76 16.98 -14.23
C ASP A 297 -12.33 17.00 -14.78
N ALA A 298 -11.56 16.00 -14.41
CA ALA A 298 -10.27 15.67 -15.00
C ALA A 298 -10.26 14.19 -15.35
N ASN A 299 -10.13 13.90 -16.64
CA ASN A 299 -10.13 12.54 -17.16
C ASN A 299 -8.69 12.00 -17.26
N TYR A 300 -8.53 10.71 -17.07
CA TYR A 300 -7.27 10.03 -17.30
C TYR A 300 -7.46 8.66 -17.95
N THR A 301 -6.41 8.22 -18.62
CA THR A 301 -6.21 6.83 -19.03
C THR A 301 -4.78 6.45 -18.70
N TRP A 302 -4.62 5.32 -18.04
CA TRP A 302 -3.35 4.79 -17.59
C TRP A 302 -3.13 3.39 -18.16
N ILE A 303 -1.92 3.10 -18.58
CA ILE A 303 -1.49 1.79 -19.07
C ILE A 303 -0.13 1.50 -18.46
N ALA A 304 0.05 0.31 -17.90
CA ALA A 304 1.33 -0.11 -17.36
C ALA A 304 1.69 -1.55 -17.73
N VAL A 305 2.99 -1.78 -17.78
CA VAL A 305 3.60 -3.12 -17.83
C VAL A 305 4.40 -3.31 -16.55
N ASN A 306 3.97 -4.26 -15.74
CA ASN A 306 4.66 -4.62 -14.50
C ASN A 306 5.43 -5.92 -14.72
N MET A 307 6.71 -5.94 -14.33
CA MET A 307 7.56 -7.12 -14.34
C MET A 307 8.03 -7.41 -12.92
N SER A 308 7.95 -8.68 -12.51
CA SER A 308 8.50 -9.17 -11.24
C SER A 308 9.43 -10.36 -11.47
N PHE A 309 10.49 -10.45 -10.69
CA PHE A 309 11.52 -11.50 -10.78
C PHE A 309 12.05 -11.89 -9.39
#